data_46452c49281cdaa812828bb375267a6d
#
_entry.id   46452c49281cdaa812828bb375267a6d
#
_cell.length_a   1.000
_cell.length_b   1.000
_cell.length_c   1.000
_cell.angle_alpha   90.00
_cell.angle_beta   90.00
_cell.angle_gamma   90.00
#
_symmetry.space_group_name_H-M   'P 1'
#
loop_
_entity.id
_entity.type
_entity.pdbx_description
1 polymer ?
#
loop_
_entity_poly.entity_id
_entity_poly.type
_entity_poly.pdbx_seq_one_letter_code
_entity_poly.pdbx_strand_id
1 'polypeptide(L)'
;MKLGAFSVSLSVRDLRASKQFYEKLGFTVLGGDVEKNYLIIKNENALIGLFQGMFEGNILTFNPGWDENGKDIASFDDIREIQQHLKGESIETGKEIDPKTSGPASMMVTDPDGNVILIDQHR
;
A
#
# COMPACT_ATOMS: atom_id res chain seq x y z
N MET A 1 -14.58 -0.34 -9.55
CA MET A 1 -13.18 -0.82 -9.59
C MET A 1 -12.70 -1.05 -8.17
N LYS A 2 -12.14 -2.21 -7.91
CA LYS A 2 -11.72 -2.61 -6.56
C LYS A 2 -10.22 -2.42 -6.41
N LEU A 3 -9.80 -1.51 -5.55
CA LEU A 3 -8.37 -1.24 -5.31
C LEU A 3 -7.76 -2.13 -4.22
N GLY A 4 -8.59 -2.88 -3.49
CA GLY A 4 -8.12 -3.78 -2.45
C GLY A 4 -7.94 -3.11 -1.10
N ALA A 5 -7.19 -3.77 -0.22
CA ALA A 5 -6.95 -3.28 1.14
C ALA A 5 -6.25 -1.93 1.12
N PHE A 6 -6.66 -1.05 2.04
CA PHE A 6 -6.12 0.29 2.15
C PHE A 6 -5.25 0.43 3.39
N SER A 7 -4.11 1.10 3.23
CA SER A 7 -3.28 1.52 4.37
C SER A 7 -2.65 2.88 4.09
N VAL A 8 -2.28 3.57 5.15
CA VAL A 8 -1.45 4.77 5.05
C VAL A 8 -0.02 4.37 5.38
N SER A 9 0.91 4.69 4.49
CA SER A 9 2.33 4.41 4.68
C SER A 9 3.01 5.67 5.19
N LEU A 10 3.54 5.59 6.40
CA LEU A 10 4.20 6.71 7.08
C LEU A 10 5.71 6.54 7.05
N SER A 11 6.41 7.60 6.68
CA SER A 11 7.85 7.68 6.84
C SER A 11 8.16 8.05 8.28
N VAL A 12 8.91 7.22 9.00
CA VAL A 12 9.22 7.42 10.41
C VAL A 12 10.72 7.52 10.62
N ARG A 13 11.14 8.28 11.64
CA ARG A 13 12.56 8.44 11.96
C ARG A 13 13.11 7.31 12.84
N ASP A 14 12.27 6.82 13.75
CA ASP A 14 12.62 5.77 14.69
C ASP A 14 11.48 4.77 14.76
N LEU A 15 11.64 3.66 14.07
CA LEU A 15 10.59 2.65 13.93
C LEU A 15 10.18 2.06 15.29
N ARG A 16 11.14 1.84 16.18
CA ARG A 16 10.84 1.27 17.50
C ARG A 16 10.04 2.23 18.36
N ALA A 17 10.36 3.52 18.30
CA ALA A 17 9.60 4.56 19.01
C ALA A 17 8.18 4.66 18.46
N SER A 18 8.04 4.63 17.14
CA SER A 18 6.72 4.66 16.49
C SER A 18 5.88 3.44 16.86
N LYS A 19 6.48 2.25 16.84
CA LYS A 19 5.83 1.01 17.27
C LYS A 19 5.25 1.16 18.68
N GLN A 20 6.07 1.60 19.62
CA GLN A 20 5.65 1.79 21.02
C GLN A 20 4.50 2.78 21.12
N PHE A 21 4.57 3.89 20.38
CA PHE A 21 3.53 4.90 20.38
C PHE A 21 2.19 4.32 19.91
N TYR A 22 2.19 3.64 18.76
CA TYR A 22 0.96 3.10 18.20
C TYR A 22 0.41 1.93 19.00
N GLU A 23 1.27 1.14 19.64
CA GLU A 23 0.81 0.09 20.56
C GLU A 23 0.02 0.67 21.73
N LYS A 24 0.37 1.86 22.21
CA LYS A 24 -0.41 2.55 23.26
C LYS A 24 -1.79 2.98 22.76
N LEU A 25 -1.97 3.14 21.47
CA LEU A 25 -3.28 3.42 20.86
C LEU A 25 -4.07 2.15 20.55
N GLY A 26 -3.54 0.98 20.85
CA GLY A 26 -4.20 -0.29 20.62
C GLY A 26 -3.85 -0.99 19.32
N PHE A 27 -2.84 -0.52 18.59
CA PHE A 27 -2.38 -1.20 17.39
C PHE A 27 -1.56 -2.42 17.76
N THR A 28 -1.63 -3.44 16.90
CA THR A 28 -0.79 -4.64 17.00
C THR A 28 -0.04 -4.84 15.69
N VAL A 29 1.07 -5.52 15.74
CA VAL A 29 1.86 -5.81 14.54
C VAL A 29 1.17 -6.90 13.73
N LEU A 30 0.85 -6.59 12.48
CA LEU A 30 0.29 -7.54 11.51
C LEU A 30 1.37 -8.17 10.66
N GLY A 31 2.38 -7.41 10.27
CA GLY A 31 3.43 -7.88 9.39
C GLY A 31 4.67 -7.00 9.44
N GLY A 32 5.64 -7.35 8.63
CA GLY A 32 6.91 -6.63 8.58
C GLY A 32 7.92 -7.17 9.58
N ASP A 33 9.06 -6.50 9.67
CA ASP A 33 10.17 -6.89 10.51
C ASP A 33 10.96 -5.64 10.87
N VAL A 34 11.13 -5.37 12.17
CA VAL A 34 11.90 -4.22 12.64
C VAL A 34 13.32 -4.23 12.07
N GLU A 35 13.93 -5.39 11.92
CA GLU A 35 15.28 -5.52 11.36
C GLU A 35 15.33 -5.17 9.87
N LYS A 36 14.19 -5.19 9.19
CA LYS A 36 14.05 -4.77 7.79
C LYS A 36 13.55 -3.34 7.66
N ASN A 37 13.43 -2.61 8.77
CA ASN A 37 13.06 -1.22 8.83
C ASN A 37 11.62 -0.90 8.42
N TYR A 38 10.71 -1.86 8.57
CA TYR A 38 9.28 -1.58 8.35
C TYR A 38 8.39 -2.50 9.19
N LEU A 39 7.20 -1.99 9.51
CA LEU A 39 6.14 -2.74 10.18
C LEU A 39 4.80 -2.35 9.57
N ILE A 40 3.90 -3.32 9.48
CA ILE A 40 2.49 -3.06 9.19
C ILE A 40 1.74 -3.30 10.50
N ILE A 41 1.01 -2.29 10.94
CA ILE A 41 0.27 -2.34 12.21
C ILE A 41 -1.22 -2.18 11.94
N LYS A 42 -2.03 -2.75 12.81
CA LYS A 42 -3.47 -2.85 12.62
C LYS A 42 -4.21 -2.57 13.93
N ASN A 43 -5.27 -1.78 13.84
CA ASN A 43 -6.27 -1.62 14.89
C ASN A 43 -7.63 -1.76 14.23
N GLU A 44 -8.36 -2.85 14.53
CA GLU A 44 -9.60 -3.21 13.86
C GLU A 44 -9.38 -3.27 12.34
N ASN A 45 -10.01 -2.40 11.55
CA ASN A 45 -9.81 -2.33 10.10
C ASN A 45 -8.84 -1.23 9.67
N ALA A 46 -8.23 -0.52 10.59
CA ALA A 46 -7.25 0.52 10.28
C ALA A 46 -5.86 -0.10 10.12
N LEU A 47 -5.26 0.12 8.97
CA LEU A 47 -3.91 -0.34 8.65
C LEU A 47 -2.98 0.85 8.46
N ILE A 48 -1.83 0.79 9.11
CA ILE A 48 -0.77 1.79 8.95
C ILE A 48 0.54 1.04 8.68
N GLY A 49 1.25 1.44 7.63
CA GLY A 49 2.60 0.98 7.39
C GLY A 49 3.59 1.98 7.98
N LEU A 50 4.56 1.50 8.74
CA LEU A 50 5.64 2.31 9.32
C LEU A 50 6.93 1.94 8.61
N PHE A 51 7.58 2.91 7.96
CA PHE A 51 8.77 2.67 7.15
C PHE A 51 9.87 3.63 7.54
N GLN A 52 11.03 3.09 7.88
CA GLN A 52 12.19 3.89 8.27
C GLN A 52 13.21 3.92 7.14
N GLY A 53 13.54 5.13 6.65
CA GLY A 53 14.61 5.32 5.67
C GLY A 53 14.32 4.85 4.25
N MET A 54 13.05 4.64 3.87
CA MET A 54 12.69 4.12 2.55
C MET A 54 12.15 5.18 1.59
N PHE A 55 11.48 6.20 2.12
CA PHE A 55 10.90 7.27 1.31
C PHE A 55 10.64 8.49 2.19
N GLU A 56 10.32 9.62 1.56
CA GLU A 56 9.92 10.83 2.25
C GLU A 56 8.44 11.09 2.02
N GLY A 57 7.78 11.69 3.02
CA GLY A 57 6.35 11.98 2.95
C GLY A 57 5.50 10.75 3.22
N ASN A 58 4.20 10.95 3.19
CA ASN A 58 3.24 9.88 3.44
C ASN A 58 2.64 9.41 2.12
N ILE A 59 2.30 8.13 2.06
CA ILE A 59 1.77 7.50 0.84
C ILE A 59 0.47 6.79 1.20
N LEU A 60 -0.56 7.00 0.38
CA LEU A 60 -1.79 6.20 0.44
C LEU A 60 -1.52 4.92 -0.34
N THR A 61 -1.75 3.77 0.28
CA THR A 61 -1.42 2.48 -0.35
C THR A 61 -2.66 1.61 -0.49
N PHE A 62 -2.83 1.01 -1.67
CA PHE A 62 -3.88 0.04 -1.95
C PHE A 62 -3.25 -1.26 -2.43
N ASN A 63 -3.81 -2.40 -2.00
CA ASN A 63 -3.28 -3.72 -2.34
C ASN A 63 -4.36 -4.54 -3.06
N PRO A 64 -4.42 -4.46 -4.40
CA PRO A 64 -5.39 -5.26 -5.16
C PRO A 64 -5.26 -6.76 -4.85
N GLY A 65 -6.39 -7.41 -4.64
CA GLY A 65 -6.45 -8.83 -4.38
C GLY A 65 -6.35 -9.24 -2.92
N TRP A 66 -6.10 -8.29 -2.01
CA TRP A 66 -6.01 -8.55 -0.58
C TRP A 66 -7.13 -7.88 0.21
N ASP A 67 -7.51 -8.50 1.33
CA ASP A 67 -8.33 -7.89 2.36
C ASP A 67 -7.44 -7.18 3.40
N GLU A 68 -8.07 -6.61 4.43
CA GLU A 68 -7.37 -5.86 5.49
C GLU A 68 -6.47 -6.71 6.39
N ASN A 69 -6.51 -8.04 6.25
CA ASN A 69 -5.65 -8.96 6.97
C ASN A 69 -4.49 -9.49 6.11
N GLY A 70 -4.33 -8.93 4.90
CA GLY A 70 -3.32 -9.39 3.95
C GLY A 70 -3.64 -10.76 3.37
N LYS A 71 -4.91 -11.15 3.36
CA LYS A 71 -5.37 -12.43 2.83
C LYS A 71 -5.92 -12.27 1.43
N ASP A 72 -5.69 -13.29 0.60
CA ASP A 72 -6.21 -13.30 -0.75
C ASP A 72 -7.73 -13.33 -0.75
N ILE A 73 -8.33 -12.49 -1.61
CA ILE A 73 -9.77 -12.51 -1.86
C ILE A 73 -10.04 -13.16 -3.22
N ALA A 74 -11.17 -13.87 -3.32
CA ALA A 74 -11.48 -14.66 -4.51
C ALA A 74 -11.72 -13.80 -5.76
N SER A 75 -12.38 -12.66 -5.59
CA SER A 75 -12.71 -11.74 -6.70
C SER A 75 -12.01 -10.41 -6.51
N PHE A 76 -11.14 -10.05 -7.43
CA PHE A 76 -10.39 -8.80 -7.36
C PHE A 76 -10.11 -8.28 -8.77
N ASP A 77 -9.76 -6.98 -8.85
CA ASP A 77 -9.32 -6.38 -10.09
C ASP A 77 -7.79 -6.42 -10.14
N ASP A 78 -7.24 -7.01 -11.19
CA ASP A 78 -5.78 -7.08 -11.38
C ASP A 78 -5.23 -5.68 -11.67
N ILE A 79 -4.04 -5.41 -11.18
CA ILE A 79 -3.40 -4.10 -11.33
C ILE A 79 -3.25 -3.68 -12.79
N ARG A 80 -3.11 -4.62 -13.70
CA ARG A 80 -2.99 -4.34 -15.14
C ARG A 80 -4.29 -3.81 -15.70
N GLU A 81 -5.41 -4.36 -15.26
CA GLU A 81 -6.75 -3.86 -15.62
C GLU A 81 -7.01 -2.49 -15.01
N ILE A 82 -6.59 -2.30 -13.75
CA ILE A 82 -6.68 -1.00 -13.07
C ILE A 82 -5.88 0.04 -13.85
N GLN A 83 -4.67 -0.28 -14.28
CA GLN A 83 -3.83 0.65 -15.03
C GLN A 83 -4.48 1.03 -16.36
N GLN A 84 -5.03 0.07 -17.10
CA GLN A 84 -5.72 0.37 -18.36
C GLN A 84 -6.93 1.27 -18.14
N HIS A 85 -7.69 1.04 -17.08
CA HIS A 85 -8.81 1.90 -16.72
C HIS A 85 -8.35 3.33 -16.43
N LEU A 86 -7.31 3.50 -15.61
CA LEU A 86 -6.79 4.81 -15.26
C LEU A 86 -6.23 5.57 -16.47
N LYS A 87 -5.56 4.86 -17.37
CA LYS A 87 -5.08 5.44 -18.63
C LYS A 87 -6.25 5.93 -19.50
N GLY A 88 -7.34 5.15 -19.55
CA GLY A 88 -8.54 5.55 -20.24
C GLY A 88 -9.20 6.81 -19.68
N GLU A 89 -9.00 7.06 -18.37
CA GLU A 89 -9.47 8.26 -17.69
C GLU A 89 -8.43 9.39 -17.69
N SER A 90 -7.37 9.26 -18.50
CA SER A 90 -6.30 10.26 -18.64
C SER A 90 -5.51 10.50 -17.36
N ILE A 91 -5.39 9.48 -16.52
CA ILE A 91 -4.57 9.54 -15.31
C ILE A 91 -3.19 8.98 -15.61
N GLU A 92 -2.15 9.76 -15.28
CA GLU A 92 -0.76 9.34 -15.43
C GLU A 92 -0.44 8.24 -14.43
N THR A 93 0.06 7.09 -14.91
CA THR A 93 0.37 5.94 -14.04
C THR A 93 1.84 5.55 -14.08
N GLY A 94 2.69 6.36 -14.73
CA GLY A 94 4.09 6.03 -14.91
C GLY A 94 4.32 4.91 -15.92
N LYS A 95 5.32 4.08 -15.68
CA LYS A 95 5.69 3.01 -16.61
C LYS A 95 4.56 1.99 -16.74
N GLU A 96 4.28 1.60 -17.96
CA GLU A 96 3.26 0.58 -18.23
C GLU A 96 3.70 -0.79 -17.74
N ILE A 97 2.78 -1.47 -17.05
CA ILE A 97 2.94 -2.87 -16.67
C ILE A 97 2.52 -3.70 -17.88
N ASP A 98 3.38 -4.64 -18.30
CA ASP A 98 3.08 -5.48 -19.46
C ASP A 98 1.78 -6.27 -19.20
N PRO A 99 0.71 -6.03 -19.99
CA PRO A 99 -0.58 -6.71 -19.78
C PRO A 99 -0.53 -8.22 -19.99
N LYS A 100 0.51 -8.74 -20.60
CA LYS A 100 0.69 -10.17 -20.82
C LYS A 100 1.31 -10.89 -19.63
N THR A 101 1.77 -10.14 -18.62
CA THR A 101 2.34 -10.72 -17.40
C THR A 101 1.26 -11.00 -16.37
N SER A 102 1.62 -11.72 -15.32
CA SER A 102 0.76 -11.97 -14.17
C SER A 102 1.59 -11.86 -12.89
N GLY A 103 0.91 -11.79 -11.75
CA GLY A 103 1.59 -11.75 -10.46
C GLY A 103 1.86 -10.33 -9.95
N PRO A 104 2.77 -10.20 -8.97
CA PRO A 104 3.04 -8.93 -8.31
C PRO A 104 3.48 -7.83 -9.26
N ALA A 105 2.97 -6.64 -9.04
CA ALA A 105 3.37 -5.44 -9.77
C ALA A 105 2.88 -4.21 -9.00
N SER A 106 3.45 -3.05 -9.30
CA SER A 106 3.06 -1.80 -8.63
C SER A 106 3.06 -0.64 -9.60
N MET A 107 2.32 0.40 -9.24
CA MET A 107 2.35 1.68 -9.93
C MET A 107 2.06 2.80 -8.93
N MET A 108 2.51 4.01 -9.27
CA MET A 108 2.22 5.19 -8.48
C MET A 108 1.42 6.18 -9.29
N VAL A 109 0.44 6.79 -8.64
CA VAL A 109 -0.32 7.90 -9.20
C VAL A 109 -0.28 9.05 -8.20
N THR A 110 -0.50 10.27 -8.69
CA THR A 110 -0.49 11.47 -7.87
C THR A 110 -1.81 12.17 -8.05
N ASP A 111 -2.46 12.55 -6.95
CA ASP A 111 -3.72 13.28 -7.03
C ASP A 111 -3.47 14.76 -7.42
N PRO A 112 -4.54 15.54 -7.65
CA PRO A 112 -4.37 16.94 -8.09
C PRO A 112 -3.57 17.83 -7.13
N ASP A 113 -3.49 17.47 -5.85
CA ASP A 113 -2.78 18.25 -4.84
C ASP A 113 -1.39 17.71 -4.52
N GLY A 114 -0.94 16.71 -5.27
CA GLY A 114 0.40 16.14 -5.10
C GLY A 114 0.47 14.98 -4.10
N ASN A 115 -0.66 14.48 -3.62
CA ASN A 115 -0.65 13.30 -2.73
C ASN A 115 -0.33 12.05 -3.53
N VAL A 116 0.64 11.30 -3.05
CA VAL A 116 1.11 10.08 -3.73
C VAL A 116 0.25 8.90 -3.32
N ILE A 117 -0.17 8.12 -4.32
CA ILE A 117 -0.94 6.90 -4.14
C ILE A 117 -0.14 5.75 -4.76
N LEU A 118 0.16 4.76 -3.96
CA LEU A 118 0.81 3.53 -4.41
C LEU A 118 -0.26 2.45 -4.56
N ILE A 119 -0.33 1.84 -5.73
CA ILE A 119 -1.15 0.66 -5.96
C ILE A 119 -0.17 -0.50 -6.12
N ASP A 120 -0.19 -1.43 -5.18
CA ASP A 120 0.85 -2.45 -5.02
C ASP A 120 0.21 -3.82 -4.86
N GLN A 121 0.21 -4.58 -5.94
CA GLN A 121 -0.34 -5.93 -5.96
C GLN A 121 0.74 -6.94 -5.61
N HIS A 122 0.47 -7.80 -4.62
CA HIS A 122 1.44 -8.78 -4.11
C HIS A 122 1.14 -10.22 -4.56
N ARG A 123 0.16 -10.41 -5.40
CA ARG A 123 -0.26 -11.76 -5.83
C ARG A 123 -0.46 -11.91 -7.33
#